data_11ce91d066aebfd509cff9747785d5ed
#
_entry.id   11ce91d066aebfd509cff9747785d5ed
#
_cell.length_a   1.000
_cell.length_b   1.000
_cell.length_c   1.000
_cell.angle_alpha   90.00
_cell.angle_beta   90.00
_cell.angle_gamma   90.00
#
_symmetry.space_group_name_H-M   'P 1'
#
loop_
_entity.id
_entity.type
_entity.pdbx_description
1 polymer ?
#
loop_
_entity_poly.entity_id
_entity_poly.type
_entity_poly.pdbx_seq_one_letter_code
_entity_poly.pdbx_strand_id
1 'polypeptide(L)'
;MRLSLKSPFVAALACLVSWSAAAQGTQREEIVRIPAAGGAMMVATVLRPPGEGKRPLAIINHGSPVDSAQRLKMERPHYPSLSSWFIARGYVVVLPERRGYGETGGAWAEDYGSCRSPDYFGAGLQGAADIKATIDHMRGQAYVAPDRTIVIGQSAGGWATVALSSLNPPAVPGMINFAGGRGGHQKLSGGGMGNCEPDALVKAAGRYGSTARVPMLWLYAENDSFFEPKLARRMVDAYDAAGGSATLKALGPFGSDGHNMAGSSSGVPMWSGPVAEFLTSLK
;
A
#
# COMPACT_ATOMS: atom_id res chain seq x y z
N MET A 1 48.23 78.60 -6.20
CA MET A 1 47.73 77.63 -7.17
C MET A 1 47.26 76.39 -6.38
N ARG A 2 45.95 76.30 -6.04
CA ARG A 2 45.35 75.17 -5.29
C ARG A 2 44.49 74.38 -6.23
N LEU A 3 44.90 73.10 -6.48
CA LEU A 3 44.08 72.15 -7.23
C LEU A 3 43.10 71.48 -6.27
N SER A 4 41.80 71.57 -6.59
CA SER A 4 40.71 70.91 -5.93
C SER A 4 40.48 69.57 -6.61
N LEU A 5 40.68 68.43 -5.93
CA LEU A 5 40.26 67.10 -6.39
C LEU A 5 38.79 66.88 -5.98
N LYS A 6 37.94 66.70 -7.00
CA LYS A 6 36.58 66.23 -6.81
C LYS A 6 36.57 64.69 -6.86
N SER A 7 36.16 64.04 -5.77
CA SER A 7 35.89 62.61 -5.73
C SER A 7 34.52 62.30 -6.28
N PRO A 8 34.36 61.25 -7.10
CA PRO A 8 33.02 60.78 -7.49
C PRO A 8 32.46 59.84 -6.43
N PHE A 9 31.24 60.11 -5.98
CA PHE A 9 30.40 59.22 -5.19
C PHE A 9 29.89 58.08 -6.09
N VAL A 10 30.31 56.86 -5.82
CA VAL A 10 29.72 55.65 -6.40
C VAL A 10 28.56 55.22 -5.51
N ALA A 11 27.34 55.38 -5.98
CA ALA A 11 26.15 54.88 -5.30
C ALA A 11 26.02 53.36 -5.58
N ALA A 12 26.26 52.53 -4.58
CA ALA A 12 26.03 51.11 -4.65
C ALA A 12 24.53 50.81 -4.46
N LEU A 13 23.88 50.38 -5.53
CA LEU A 13 22.47 49.94 -5.55
C LEU A 13 22.42 48.51 -4.95
N ALA A 14 22.04 48.40 -3.68
CA ALA A 14 21.79 47.12 -3.04
C ALA A 14 20.45 46.53 -3.51
N CYS A 15 20.46 45.55 -4.41
CA CYS A 15 19.31 44.74 -4.75
C CYS A 15 18.97 43.84 -3.54
N LEU A 16 17.91 44.19 -2.81
CA LEU A 16 17.29 43.33 -1.82
C LEU A 16 16.54 42.22 -2.55
N VAL A 17 17.14 41.05 -2.66
CA VAL A 17 16.44 39.82 -3.08
C VAL A 17 15.63 39.34 -1.89
N SER A 18 14.33 39.65 -1.90
CA SER A 18 13.37 39.10 -0.93
C SER A 18 13.19 37.61 -1.22
N TRP A 19 13.85 36.75 -0.46
CA TRP A 19 13.50 35.34 -0.41
C TRP A 19 12.19 35.21 0.34
N SER A 20 11.10 35.01 -0.42
CA SER A 20 9.83 34.55 0.16
C SER A 20 10.09 33.13 0.64
N ALA A 21 10.27 32.95 1.96
CA ALA A 21 10.19 31.66 2.60
C ALA A 21 8.75 31.15 2.37
N ALA A 22 8.57 30.25 1.40
CA ALA A 22 7.33 29.53 1.26
C ALA A 22 7.09 28.83 2.61
N ALA A 23 6.01 29.17 3.29
CA ALA A 23 5.60 28.51 4.52
C ALA A 23 5.51 27.03 4.22
N GLN A 24 6.45 26.23 4.73
CA GLN A 24 6.39 24.76 4.68
C GLN A 24 5.21 24.37 5.57
N GLY A 25 4.04 24.21 4.96
CA GLY A 25 2.87 23.72 5.66
C GLY A 25 3.21 22.36 6.31
N THR A 26 2.70 22.15 7.52
CA THR A 26 2.85 20.86 8.20
C THR A 26 1.99 19.80 7.53
N GLN A 27 2.49 18.56 7.48
CA GLN A 27 1.67 17.39 7.13
C GLN A 27 0.41 17.38 8.02
N ARG A 28 -0.76 17.15 7.41
CA ARG A 28 -2.02 17.04 8.15
C ARG A 28 -2.39 15.58 8.29
N GLU A 29 -2.76 15.17 9.49
CA GLU A 29 -3.34 13.87 9.79
C GLU A 29 -4.78 14.05 10.23
N GLU A 30 -5.68 13.24 9.70
CA GLU A 30 -7.08 13.20 10.10
C GLU A 30 -7.58 11.75 10.12
N ILE A 31 -8.58 11.49 10.95
CA ILE A 31 -9.26 10.21 11.04
C ILE A 31 -10.63 10.36 10.41
N VAL A 32 -10.93 9.52 9.44
CA VAL A 32 -12.20 9.53 8.74
C VAL A 32 -12.94 8.21 8.94
N ARG A 33 -14.27 8.25 8.80
CA ARG A 33 -15.11 7.06 8.78
C ARG A 33 -15.64 6.84 7.37
N ILE A 34 -15.41 5.63 6.85
CA ILE A 34 -15.72 5.26 5.47
C ILE A 34 -16.85 4.22 5.48
N PRO A 35 -18.00 4.50 4.85
CA PRO A 35 -19.06 3.51 4.71
C PRO A 35 -18.58 2.26 3.97
N ALA A 36 -18.87 1.08 4.51
CA ALA A 36 -18.51 -0.22 3.94
C ALA A 36 -19.70 -1.15 3.88
N ALA A 37 -19.50 -2.32 3.30
CA ALA A 37 -20.57 -3.33 3.15
C ALA A 37 -21.14 -3.75 4.52
N GLY A 38 -22.43 -4.11 4.52
CA GLY A 38 -23.14 -4.52 5.74
C GLY A 38 -23.42 -3.40 6.74
N GLY A 39 -23.34 -2.14 6.32
CA GLY A 39 -23.58 -0.96 7.19
C GLY A 39 -22.41 -0.64 8.13
N ALA A 40 -21.24 -1.28 7.94
CA ALA A 40 -20.05 -0.99 8.72
C ALA A 40 -19.47 0.39 8.37
N MET A 41 -18.83 1.02 9.36
CA MET A 41 -18.09 2.27 9.19
C MET A 41 -16.62 2.01 9.48
N MET A 42 -15.81 1.82 8.43
CA MET A 42 -14.38 1.62 8.57
C MET A 42 -13.70 2.90 9.05
N VAL A 43 -12.77 2.75 9.98
CA VAL A 43 -11.87 3.82 10.41
C VAL A 43 -10.68 3.89 9.46
N ALA A 44 -10.29 5.08 9.06
CA ALA A 44 -9.10 5.27 8.23
C ALA A 44 -8.31 6.50 8.68
N THR A 45 -6.98 6.35 8.68
CA THR A 45 -6.07 7.49 8.84
C THR A 45 -5.78 8.09 7.47
N VAL A 46 -5.94 9.39 7.33
CA VAL A 46 -5.62 10.15 6.12
C VAL A 46 -4.46 11.09 6.42
N LEU A 47 -3.39 10.95 5.65
CA LEU A 47 -2.20 11.79 5.74
C LEU A 47 -2.13 12.67 4.48
N ARG A 48 -2.13 13.98 4.66
CA ARG A 48 -2.09 14.92 3.54
C ARG A 48 -0.74 15.63 3.47
N PRO A 49 -0.10 15.68 2.29
CA PRO A 49 1.10 16.49 2.12
C PRO A 49 0.78 17.98 2.32
N PRO A 50 1.77 18.82 2.63
CA PRO A 50 1.58 20.26 2.72
C PRO A 50 1.17 20.86 1.37
N GLY A 51 0.52 22.03 1.42
CA GLY A 51 0.06 22.79 0.26
C GLY A 51 -1.38 22.46 -0.16
N GLU A 52 -1.89 23.29 -1.06
CA GLU A 52 -3.26 23.24 -1.57
C GLU A 52 -3.35 22.45 -2.90
N GLY A 53 -4.60 22.17 -3.31
CA GLY A 53 -4.92 21.53 -4.59
C GLY A 53 -5.10 20.01 -4.49
N LYS A 54 -5.56 19.44 -5.61
CA LYS A 54 -5.82 18.01 -5.73
C LYS A 54 -4.51 17.22 -5.89
N ARG A 55 -4.42 16.13 -5.17
CA ARG A 55 -3.23 15.25 -5.12
C ARG A 55 -3.59 13.82 -5.53
N PRO A 56 -2.66 13.06 -6.13
CA PRO A 56 -2.87 11.63 -6.34
C PRO A 56 -3.06 10.91 -5.00
N LEU A 57 -3.75 9.78 -5.03
CA LEU A 57 -4.10 8.98 -3.86
C LEU A 57 -3.23 7.73 -3.77
N ALA A 58 -2.72 7.40 -2.58
CA ALA A 58 -2.10 6.12 -2.25
C ALA A 58 -2.87 5.47 -1.11
N ILE A 59 -3.40 4.27 -1.32
CA ILE A 59 -4.13 3.52 -0.28
C ILE A 59 -3.23 2.38 0.17
N ILE A 60 -2.84 2.38 1.45
CA ILE A 60 -1.95 1.37 2.05
C ILE A 60 -2.78 0.42 2.91
N ASN A 61 -2.83 -0.85 2.53
CA ASN A 61 -3.64 -1.88 3.15
C ASN A 61 -2.79 -2.78 4.05
N HIS A 62 -3.17 -2.85 5.31
CA HIS A 62 -2.43 -3.56 6.37
C HIS A 62 -2.50 -5.09 6.26
N GLY A 63 -1.51 -5.77 6.84
CA GLY A 63 -1.51 -7.21 7.07
C GLY A 63 -2.54 -7.65 8.12
N SER A 64 -2.55 -8.94 8.44
CA SER A 64 -3.38 -9.53 9.51
C SER A 64 -2.48 -10.15 10.56
N PRO A 65 -2.78 -9.97 11.85
CA PRO A 65 -2.11 -10.75 12.89
C PRO A 65 -2.32 -12.25 12.66
N VAL A 66 -1.31 -13.06 13.00
CA VAL A 66 -1.39 -14.53 12.94
C VAL A 66 -2.42 -15.03 13.94
N ASP A 67 -2.34 -14.50 15.17
CA ASP A 67 -3.32 -14.80 16.22
C ASP A 67 -4.62 -14.03 15.98
N SER A 68 -5.69 -14.76 15.78
CA SER A 68 -7.02 -14.21 15.55
C SER A 68 -7.53 -13.31 16.70
N ALA A 69 -7.12 -13.58 17.94
CA ALA A 69 -7.50 -12.79 19.10
C ALA A 69 -6.87 -11.38 19.10
N GLN A 70 -5.82 -11.18 18.30
CA GLN A 70 -5.17 -9.88 18.17
C GLN A 70 -5.84 -8.96 17.14
N ARG A 71 -6.72 -9.47 16.26
CA ARG A 71 -7.35 -8.65 15.22
C ARG A 71 -8.14 -7.45 15.77
N LEU A 72 -9.01 -7.68 16.74
CA LEU A 72 -9.80 -6.61 17.37
C LEU A 72 -8.99 -5.71 18.32
N LYS A 73 -7.75 -6.11 18.64
CA LYS A 73 -6.82 -5.33 19.46
C LYS A 73 -5.76 -4.62 18.60
N MET A 74 -5.82 -4.78 17.29
CA MET A 74 -4.86 -4.16 16.38
C MET A 74 -4.97 -2.63 16.51
N GLU A 75 -3.84 -1.99 16.66
CA GLU A 75 -3.76 -0.53 16.56
C GLU A 75 -3.96 -0.09 15.11
N ARG A 76 -4.43 1.15 14.92
CA ARG A 76 -4.57 1.71 13.57
C ARG A 76 -3.27 1.57 12.79
N PRO A 77 -3.34 1.10 11.53
CA PRO A 77 -2.14 0.89 10.71
C PRO A 77 -1.46 2.23 10.41
N HIS A 78 -0.13 2.29 10.55
CA HIS A 78 0.65 3.51 10.32
C HIS A 78 1.59 3.40 9.11
N TYR A 79 2.32 2.32 8.94
CA TYR A 79 3.33 2.14 7.87
C TYR A 79 4.19 3.39 7.62
N PRO A 80 4.90 3.92 8.62
CA PRO A 80 5.49 5.26 8.55
C PRO A 80 6.45 5.44 7.37
N SER A 81 7.25 4.44 7.05
CA SER A 81 8.20 4.51 5.93
C SER A 81 7.52 4.56 4.57
N LEU A 82 6.51 3.69 4.34
CA LEU A 82 5.70 3.73 3.12
C LEU A 82 4.92 5.04 3.02
N SER A 83 4.25 5.44 4.10
CA SER A 83 3.47 6.68 4.14
C SER A 83 4.34 7.89 3.81
N SER A 84 5.49 8.05 4.49
CA SER A 84 6.41 9.16 4.24
C SER A 84 6.96 9.16 2.81
N TRP A 85 7.24 7.98 2.25
CA TRP A 85 7.75 7.85 0.89
C TRP A 85 6.74 8.35 -0.16
N PHE A 86 5.45 8.04 -0.02
CA PHE A 86 4.38 8.53 -0.89
C PHE A 86 4.05 10.01 -0.63
N ILE A 87 4.00 10.46 0.63
CA ILE A 87 3.81 11.87 1.00
C ILE A 87 4.89 12.77 0.37
N ALA A 88 6.16 12.35 0.44
CA ALA A 88 7.26 13.09 -0.17
C ALA A 88 7.13 13.22 -1.71
N ARG A 89 6.32 12.38 -2.34
CA ARG A 89 5.98 12.41 -3.77
C ARG A 89 4.65 13.10 -4.07
N GLY A 90 4.07 13.76 -3.06
CA GLY A 90 2.86 14.56 -3.20
C GLY A 90 1.55 13.77 -3.17
N TYR A 91 1.56 12.49 -2.76
CA TYR A 91 0.34 11.71 -2.60
C TYR A 91 -0.38 12.04 -1.29
N VAL A 92 -1.70 12.07 -1.33
CA VAL A 92 -2.51 11.81 -0.14
C VAL A 92 -2.40 10.33 0.17
N VAL A 93 -2.08 9.98 1.42
CA VAL A 93 -1.98 8.58 1.87
C VAL A 93 -3.16 8.25 2.75
N VAL A 94 -3.81 7.11 2.50
CA VAL A 94 -4.93 6.61 3.29
C VAL A 94 -4.62 5.20 3.76
N LEU A 95 -4.82 4.98 5.06
CA LEU A 95 -4.61 3.69 5.71
C LEU A 95 -5.96 3.23 6.32
N PRO A 96 -6.80 2.51 5.54
CA PRO A 96 -8.04 1.98 6.06
C PRO A 96 -7.78 0.81 7.00
N GLU A 97 -8.51 0.75 8.09
CA GLU A 97 -8.61 -0.40 8.95
C GLU A 97 -9.83 -1.22 8.51
N ARG A 98 -9.57 -2.35 7.85
CA ARG A 98 -10.63 -3.14 7.21
C ARG A 98 -11.58 -3.78 8.23
N ARG A 99 -12.75 -4.24 7.78
CA ARG A 99 -13.78 -4.86 8.65
C ARG A 99 -13.25 -6.06 9.42
N GLY A 100 -13.51 -6.11 10.73
CA GLY A 100 -13.05 -7.15 11.64
C GLY A 100 -11.69 -6.90 12.27
N TYR A 101 -11.12 -5.70 12.08
CA TYR A 101 -9.86 -5.28 12.69
C TYR A 101 -10.07 -4.05 13.58
N GLY A 102 -9.29 -3.94 14.63
CA GLY A 102 -9.11 -2.84 15.53
C GLY A 102 -10.35 -2.03 15.84
N GLU A 103 -10.28 -0.70 15.67
CA GLU A 103 -11.37 0.24 15.97
C GLU A 103 -12.56 0.12 15.00
N THR A 104 -12.34 -0.34 13.75
CA THR A 104 -13.43 -0.65 12.82
C THR A 104 -14.31 -1.76 13.38
N GLY A 105 -13.71 -2.78 13.98
CA GLY A 105 -14.44 -3.85 14.67
C GLY A 105 -15.32 -4.70 13.77
N GLY A 106 -16.30 -5.34 14.39
CA GLY A 106 -17.27 -6.20 13.72
C GLY A 106 -16.78 -7.61 13.42
N ALA A 107 -17.56 -8.36 12.63
CA ALA A 107 -17.17 -9.69 12.18
C ALA A 107 -16.01 -9.61 11.19
N TRP A 108 -15.09 -10.58 11.26
CA TRP A 108 -13.97 -10.64 10.32
C TRP A 108 -14.43 -10.98 8.92
N ALA A 109 -14.52 -9.98 8.07
CA ALA A 109 -15.02 -10.13 6.70
C ALA A 109 -14.12 -11.03 5.84
N GLU A 110 -12.81 -11.04 6.11
CA GLU A 110 -11.78 -11.77 5.36
C GLU A 110 -11.54 -13.20 5.89
N ASP A 111 -12.52 -13.79 6.58
CA ASP A 111 -12.43 -15.16 7.08
C ASP A 111 -12.38 -16.13 5.89
N TYR A 112 -11.33 -16.94 5.85
CA TYR A 112 -11.13 -17.98 4.83
C TYR A 112 -11.52 -19.39 5.31
N GLY A 113 -12.05 -19.51 6.51
CA GLY A 113 -12.45 -20.78 7.10
C GLY A 113 -11.29 -21.60 7.67
N SER A 114 -11.33 -22.91 7.45
CA SER A 114 -10.36 -23.84 8.03
C SER A 114 -9.13 -24.05 7.14
N CYS A 115 -7.99 -24.38 7.77
CA CYS A 115 -6.74 -24.70 7.07
C CYS A 115 -6.89 -25.87 6.08
N ARG A 116 -7.83 -26.80 6.28
CA ARG A 116 -8.06 -27.96 5.40
C ARG A 116 -8.87 -27.63 4.13
N SER A 117 -9.63 -26.57 4.14
CA SER A 117 -10.46 -26.15 3.01
C SER A 117 -10.64 -24.63 3.03
N PRO A 118 -9.57 -23.87 2.77
CA PRO A 118 -9.62 -22.41 2.86
C PRO A 118 -10.26 -21.80 1.62
N ASP A 119 -11.19 -20.86 1.82
CA ASP A 119 -11.69 -19.99 0.74
C ASP A 119 -10.83 -18.71 0.63
N TYR A 120 -9.61 -18.84 0.12
CA TYR A 120 -8.72 -17.69 -0.10
C TYR A 120 -9.25 -16.72 -1.16
N PHE A 121 -10.04 -17.23 -2.10
CA PHE A 121 -10.65 -16.40 -3.14
C PHE A 121 -11.74 -15.50 -2.56
N GLY A 122 -12.71 -16.07 -1.85
CA GLY A 122 -13.77 -15.29 -1.20
C GLY A 122 -13.24 -14.29 -0.18
N ALA A 123 -12.30 -14.73 0.67
CA ALA A 123 -11.66 -13.88 1.66
C ALA A 123 -10.94 -12.66 1.04
N GLY A 124 -10.23 -12.86 -0.06
CA GLY A 124 -9.58 -11.76 -0.78
C GLY A 124 -10.60 -10.78 -1.36
N LEU A 125 -11.71 -11.25 -1.92
CA LEU A 125 -12.79 -10.37 -2.44
C LEU A 125 -13.44 -9.53 -1.34
N GLN A 126 -13.56 -10.05 -0.11
CA GLN A 126 -14.06 -9.26 1.01
C GLN A 126 -13.13 -8.10 1.36
N GLY A 127 -11.81 -8.36 1.41
CA GLY A 127 -10.82 -7.30 1.59
C GLY A 127 -10.80 -6.31 0.41
N ALA A 128 -10.93 -6.81 -0.82
CA ALA A 128 -11.06 -5.98 -2.02
C ALA A 128 -12.28 -5.05 -1.98
N ALA A 129 -13.41 -5.51 -1.43
CA ALA A 129 -14.59 -4.69 -1.25
C ALA A 129 -14.35 -3.51 -0.29
N ASP A 130 -13.61 -3.73 0.79
CA ASP A 130 -13.23 -2.66 1.73
C ASP A 130 -12.27 -1.65 1.08
N ILE A 131 -11.30 -2.13 0.30
CA ILE A 131 -10.40 -1.25 -0.45
C ILE A 131 -11.18 -0.44 -1.50
N LYS A 132 -12.12 -1.08 -2.21
CA LYS A 132 -12.97 -0.39 -3.19
C LYS A 132 -13.83 0.69 -2.53
N ALA A 133 -14.43 0.42 -1.38
CA ALA A 133 -15.19 1.41 -0.63
C ALA A 133 -14.29 2.61 -0.22
N THR A 134 -13.04 2.35 0.13
CA THR A 134 -12.05 3.39 0.43
C THR A 134 -11.74 4.24 -0.81
N ILE A 135 -11.53 3.61 -1.99
CA ILE A 135 -11.32 4.32 -3.26
C ILE A 135 -12.50 5.24 -3.56
N ASP A 136 -13.72 4.69 -3.53
CA ASP A 136 -14.94 5.40 -3.89
C ASP A 136 -15.18 6.61 -2.97
N HIS A 137 -15.00 6.44 -1.66
CA HIS A 137 -15.11 7.52 -0.68
C HIS A 137 -14.07 8.63 -0.88
N MET A 138 -12.80 8.24 -1.05
CA MET A 138 -11.71 9.20 -1.14
C MET A 138 -11.69 9.98 -2.44
N ARG A 139 -12.12 9.39 -3.56
CA ARG A 139 -12.26 10.09 -4.84
C ARG A 139 -13.26 11.25 -4.81
N GLY A 140 -14.20 11.23 -3.87
CA GLY A 140 -15.14 12.33 -3.62
C GLY A 140 -14.55 13.50 -2.83
N GLN A 141 -13.33 13.37 -2.27
CA GLN A 141 -12.73 14.43 -1.46
C GLN A 141 -12.16 15.56 -2.33
N ALA A 142 -12.38 16.79 -1.93
CA ALA A 142 -11.98 17.99 -2.69
C ALA A 142 -10.46 18.06 -2.95
N TYR A 143 -9.65 17.43 -2.10
CA TYR A 143 -8.18 17.42 -2.16
C TYR A 143 -7.61 16.19 -2.87
N VAL A 144 -8.43 15.30 -3.40
CA VAL A 144 -7.98 14.08 -4.12
C VAL A 144 -8.20 14.25 -5.63
N ALA A 145 -7.18 13.91 -6.43
CA ALA A 145 -7.32 13.76 -7.86
C ALA A 145 -8.05 12.43 -8.17
N PRO A 146 -9.24 12.47 -8.78
CA PRO A 146 -10.14 11.31 -8.80
C PRO A 146 -9.69 10.20 -9.77
N ASP A 147 -8.69 10.44 -10.60
CA ASP A 147 -8.19 9.57 -11.67
C ASP A 147 -6.81 8.98 -11.41
N ARG A 148 -6.21 9.23 -10.25
CA ARG A 148 -4.82 8.88 -9.93
C ARG A 148 -4.70 8.20 -8.58
N THR A 149 -5.13 6.93 -8.50
CA THR A 149 -5.07 6.13 -7.26
C THR A 149 -4.09 4.97 -7.43
N ILE A 150 -3.12 4.86 -6.53
CA ILE A 150 -2.27 3.66 -6.39
C ILE A 150 -2.74 2.89 -5.15
N VAL A 151 -2.92 1.58 -5.31
CA VAL A 151 -3.30 0.69 -4.21
C VAL A 151 -2.09 -0.15 -3.82
N ILE A 152 -1.75 -0.11 -2.56
CA ILE A 152 -0.62 -0.83 -1.97
C ILE A 152 -1.15 -1.75 -0.87
N GLY A 153 -0.66 -2.97 -0.79
CA GLY A 153 -1.02 -3.85 0.30
C GLY A 153 0.14 -4.71 0.77
N GLN A 154 0.16 -5.04 2.06
CA GLN A 154 1.13 -5.93 2.68
C GLN A 154 0.41 -7.15 3.25
N SER A 155 0.96 -8.38 3.06
CA SER A 155 0.44 -9.62 3.62
C SER A 155 -1.04 -9.84 3.25
N ALA A 156 -1.93 -9.92 4.22
CA ALA A 156 -3.38 -10.00 4.00
C ALA A 156 -3.93 -8.83 3.17
N GLY A 157 -3.40 -7.61 3.38
CA GLY A 157 -3.74 -6.44 2.56
C GLY A 157 -3.18 -6.54 1.15
N GLY A 158 -2.00 -7.15 0.98
CA GLY A 158 -1.44 -7.50 -0.34
C GLY A 158 -2.36 -8.46 -1.08
N TRP A 159 -2.84 -9.49 -0.40
CA TRP A 159 -3.80 -10.44 -0.98
C TRP A 159 -5.13 -9.78 -1.39
N ALA A 160 -5.66 -8.88 -0.55
CA ALA A 160 -6.84 -8.09 -0.88
C ALA A 160 -6.59 -7.17 -2.09
N THR A 161 -5.36 -6.64 -2.24
CA THR A 161 -4.96 -5.84 -3.41
C THR A 161 -4.88 -6.68 -4.68
N VAL A 162 -4.38 -7.92 -4.59
CA VAL A 162 -4.41 -8.89 -5.71
C VAL A 162 -5.85 -9.21 -6.10
N ALA A 163 -6.73 -9.45 -5.12
CA ALA A 163 -8.15 -9.70 -5.39
C ALA A 163 -8.83 -8.49 -6.04
N LEU A 164 -8.51 -7.26 -5.60
CA LEU A 164 -9.05 -6.03 -6.16
C LEU A 164 -8.73 -5.87 -7.65
N SER A 165 -7.58 -6.34 -8.12
CA SER A 165 -7.21 -6.25 -9.53
C SER A 165 -8.23 -6.95 -10.44
N SER A 166 -8.87 -8.03 -9.97
CA SER A 166 -9.90 -8.75 -10.71
C SER A 166 -11.19 -7.95 -10.91
N LEU A 167 -11.40 -6.91 -10.12
CA LEU A 167 -12.56 -6.02 -10.20
C LEU A 167 -12.31 -4.80 -11.10
N ASN A 168 -11.08 -4.59 -11.56
CA ASN A 168 -10.67 -3.47 -12.44
C ASN A 168 -11.23 -2.12 -11.98
N PRO A 169 -10.95 -1.67 -10.75
CA PRO A 169 -11.52 -0.42 -10.25
C PRO A 169 -11.09 0.76 -11.13
N PRO A 170 -12.02 1.65 -11.49
CA PRO A 170 -11.70 2.79 -12.35
C PRO A 170 -10.70 3.73 -11.65
N ALA A 171 -9.84 4.36 -12.44
CA ALA A 171 -8.85 5.34 -11.96
C ALA A 171 -7.74 4.76 -11.05
N VAL A 172 -7.50 3.46 -11.14
CA VAL A 172 -6.37 2.77 -10.50
C VAL A 172 -5.42 2.28 -11.60
N PRO A 173 -4.42 3.10 -11.99
CA PRO A 173 -3.50 2.74 -13.06
C PRO A 173 -2.52 1.62 -12.68
N GLY A 174 -2.31 1.35 -11.40
CA GLY A 174 -1.39 0.32 -10.94
C GLY A 174 -1.59 -0.07 -9.49
N MET A 175 -1.16 -1.28 -9.14
CA MET A 175 -1.25 -1.83 -7.79
C MET A 175 0.09 -2.43 -7.35
N ILE A 176 0.37 -2.41 -6.04
CA ILE A 176 1.61 -2.90 -5.46
C ILE A 176 1.29 -3.91 -4.35
N ASN A 177 1.84 -5.10 -4.49
CA ASN A 177 1.68 -6.19 -3.56
C ASN A 177 3.01 -6.50 -2.85
N PHE A 178 3.10 -6.22 -1.56
CA PHE A 178 4.20 -6.61 -0.71
C PHE A 178 3.85 -7.91 0.03
N ALA A 179 4.54 -8.98 -0.28
CA ALA A 179 4.44 -10.24 0.45
C ALA A 179 2.98 -10.71 0.67
N GLY A 180 2.12 -10.54 -0.33
CA GLY A 180 0.68 -10.80 -0.21
C GLY A 180 0.33 -12.26 -0.20
N GLY A 181 -0.56 -12.64 0.70
CA GLY A 181 -1.06 -14.02 0.82
C GLY A 181 -1.93 -14.22 2.04
N ARG A 182 -2.38 -15.46 2.20
CA ARG A 182 -3.20 -15.93 3.32
C ARG A 182 -2.72 -17.30 3.81
N GLY A 183 -3.05 -17.64 5.05
CA GLY A 183 -2.76 -18.96 5.61
C GLY A 183 -1.29 -19.23 5.90
N GLY A 184 -0.44 -18.21 5.95
CA GLY A 184 0.95 -18.33 6.38
C GLY A 184 1.08 -18.50 7.89
N HIS A 185 2.21 -19.09 8.35
CA HIS A 185 2.51 -19.35 9.77
C HIS A 185 1.41 -20.11 10.52
N GLN A 186 0.76 -21.05 9.87
CA GLN A 186 -0.24 -21.90 10.50
C GLN A 186 0.41 -23.22 10.98
N LYS A 187 -0.10 -23.74 12.11
CA LYS A 187 0.27 -25.09 12.58
C LYS A 187 -0.32 -26.14 11.65
N LEU A 188 0.52 -26.88 10.99
CA LEU A 188 0.12 -27.93 10.04
C LEU A 188 -0.26 -29.23 10.76
N SER A 189 -1.16 -30.03 10.17
CA SER A 189 -1.61 -31.31 10.73
C SER A 189 -0.49 -32.34 10.88
N GLY A 190 0.57 -32.24 10.05
CA GLY A 190 1.77 -33.07 10.14
C GLY A 190 2.84 -32.57 11.11
N GLY A 191 2.56 -31.49 11.84
CA GLY A 191 3.52 -30.76 12.69
C GLY A 191 4.30 -29.70 11.93
N GLY A 192 4.95 -28.77 12.67
CA GLY A 192 5.64 -27.62 12.09
C GLY A 192 4.71 -26.45 11.74
N MET A 193 5.32 -25.37 11.24
CA MET A 193 4.65 -24.15 10.79
C MET A 193 4.79 -24.01 9.29
N GLY A 194 3.75 -23.53 8.62
CA GLY A 194 3.79 -23.34 7.17
C GLY A 194 2.52 -22.69 6.62
N ASN A 195 2.33 -22.81 5.31
CA ASN A 195 1.10 -22.33 4.65
C ASN A 195 0.03 -23.42 4.63
N CYS A 196 -1.18 -23.03 5.03
CA CYS A 196 -2.36 -23.86 4.80
C CYS A 196 -2.63 -23.96 3.29
N GLU A 197 -2.76 -25.18 2.78
CA GLU A 197 -3.17 -25.43 1.39
C GLU A 197 -2.58 -24.44 0.37
N PRO A 198 -1.25 -24.42 0.17
CA PRO A 198 -0.60 -23.46 -0.74
C PRO A 198 -1.12 -23.54 -2.17
N ASP A 199 -1.60 -24.71 -2.62
CA ASP A 199 -2.19 -24.88 -3.95
C ASP A 199 -3.54 -24.15 -4.09
N ALA A 200 -4.31 -24.06 -3.02
CA ALA A 200 -5.53 -23.24 -3.01
C ALA A 200 -5.23 -21.74 -3.18
N LEU A 201 -4.11 -21.27 -2.60
CA LEU A 201 -3.65 -19.89 -2.76
C LEU A 201 -3.23 -19.62 -4.22
N VAL A 202 -2.45 -20.51 -4.82
CA VAL A 202 -2.05 -20.44 -6.24
C VAL A 202 -3.27 -20.45 -7.16
N LYS A 203 -4.22 -21.35 -6.92
CA LYS A 203 -5.47 -21.40 -7.68
C LYS A 203 -6.28 -20.11 -7.57
N ALA A 204 -6.36 -19.53 -6.38
CA ALA A 204 -7.08 -18.26 -6.16
C ALA A 204 -6.37 -17.11 -6.90
N ALA A 205 -5.03 -17.06 -6.92
CA ALA A 205 -4.27 -16.07 -7.70
C ALA A 205 -4.62 -16.16 -9.20
N GLY A 206 -4.62 -17.36 -9.77
CA GLY A 206 -5.04 -17.58 -11.18
C GLY A 206 -6.47 -17.12 -11.45
N ARG A 207 -7.41 -17.39 -10.52
CA ARG A 207 -8.79 -16.89 -10.66
C ARG A 207 -8.88 -15.36 -10.69
N TYR A 208 -8.08 -14.65 -9.88
CA TYR A 208 -8.03 -13.18 -9.95
C TYR A 208 -7.42 -12.71 -11.27
N GLY A 209 -6.33 -13.34 -11.72
CA GLY A 209 -5.67 -13.02 -12.99
C GLY A 209 -6.59 -13.11 -14.20
N SER A 210 -7.57 -14.02 -14.19
CA SER A 210 -8.45 -14.26 -15.35
C SER A 210 -9.24 -13.01 -15.80
N THR A 211 -9.56 -12.12 -14.88
CA THR A 211 -10.29 -10.88 -15.17
C THR A 211 -9.46 -9.61 -14.96
N ALA A 212 -8.31 -9.70 -14.28
CA ALA A 212 -7.47 -8.55 -13.99
C ALA A 212 -6.86 -7.92 -15.25
N ARG A 213 -6.85 -6.59 -15.30
CA ARG A 213 -6.25 -5.81 -16.40
C ARG A 213 -5.31 -4.72 -15.89
N VAL A 214 -5.36 -4.42 -14.58
CA VAL A 214 -4.51 -3.41 -13.94
C VAL A 214 -3.12 -4.02 -13.73
N PRO A 215 -2.03 -3.37 -14.20
CA PRO A 215 -0.67 -3.86 -13.95
C PRO A 215 -0.34 -3.86 -12.47
N MET A 216 0.39 -4.88 -12.03
CA MET A 216 0.79 -5.05 -10.63
C MET A 216 2.28 -5.27 -10.48
N LEU A 217 2.85 -4.64 -9.44
CA LEU A 217 4.19 -4.95 -8.94
C LEU A 217 4.07 -5.86 -7.71
N TRP A 218 4.73 -7.02 -7.75
CA TRP A 218 4.80 -7.97 -6.65
C TRP A 218 6.20 -8.00 -6.07
N LEU A 219 6.35 -7.77 -4.77
CA LEU A 219 7.61 -7.63 -4.06
C LEU A 219 7.67 -8.66 -2.92
N TYR A 220 8.60 -9.60 -3.03
CA TYR A 220 8.83 -10.64 -2.02
C TYR A 220 10.32 -10.74 -1.72
N ALA A 221 10.66 -10.85 -0.45
CA ALA A 221 12.04 -11.08 -0.01
C ALA A 221 12.37 -12.58 0.01
N GLU A 222 13.65 -12.91 -0.19
CA GLU A 222 14.14 -14.29 -0.26
C GLU A 222 13.86 -15.09 1.03
N ASN A 223 13.92 -14.43 2.19
CA ASN A 223 13.68 -15.03 3.50
C ASN A 223 12.30 -14.70 4.09
N ASP A 224 11.28 -14.47 3.23
CA ASP A 224 9.91 -14.33 3.70
C ASP A 224 9.42 -15.65 4.32
N SER A 225 9.16 -15.63 5.62
CA SER A 225 8.79 -16.84 6.38
C SER A 225 7.31 -17.23 6.23
N PHE A 226 6.47 -16.33 5.69
CA PHE A 226 5.05 -16.56 5.44
C PHE A 226 4.77 -17.10 4.04
N PHE A 227 5.44 -16.53 3.04
CA PHE A 227 5.21 -16.85 1.63
C PHE A 227 6.56 -16.96 0.92
N GLU A 228 7.13 -18.16 1.02
CA GLU A 228 8.45 -18.44 0.45
C GLU A 228 8.55 -18.12 -1.06
N PRO A 229 9.73 -17.84 -1.60
CA PRO A 229 9.93 -17.45 -2.99
C PRO A 229 9.31 -18.38 -4.03
N LYS A 230 9.33 -19.70 -3.77
CA LYS A 230 8.70 -20.69 -4.67
C LYS A 230 7.20 -20.53 -4.72
N LEU A 231 6.54 -20.29 -3.57
CA LEU A 231 5.09 -20.06 -3.52
C LEU A 231 4.74 -18.73 -4.19
N ALA A 232 5.49 -17.67 -3.90
CA ALA A 232 5.32 -16.37 -4.54
C ALA A 232 5.41 -16.47 -6.08
N ARG A 233 6.42 -17.19 -6.59
CA ARG A 233 6.58 -17.44 -8.04
C ARG A 233 5.38 -18.19 -8.62
N ARG A 234 4.94 -19.27 -7.98
CA ARG A 234 3.78 -20.06 -8.43
C ARG A 234 2.50 -19.23 -8.48
N MET A 235 2.29 -18.34 -7.49
CA MET A 235 1.11 -17.44 -7.48
C MET A 235 1.17 -16.46 -8.66
N VAL A 236 2.32 -15.85 -8.93
CA VAL A 236 2.51 -14.94 -10.07
C VAL A 236 2.31 -15.67 -11.39
N ASP A 237 2.94 -16.83 -11.57
CA ASP A 237 2.85 -17.61 -12.81
C ASP A 237 1.39 -18.02 -13.10
N ALA A 238 0.64 -18.41 -12.08
CA ALA A 238 -0.79 -18.73 -12.22
C ALA A 238 -1.64 -17.49 -12.55
N TYR A 239 -1.32 -16.34 -11.94
CA TYR A 239 -2.00 -15.07 -12.20
C TYR A 239 -1.77 -14.60 -13.65
N ASP A 240 -0.52 -14.62 -14.13
CA ASP A 240 -0.15 -14.18 -15.47
C ASP A 240 -0.66 -15.17 -16.54
N ALA A 241 -0.54 -16.49 -16.31
CA ALA A 241 -1.07 -17.51 -17.21
C ALA A 241 -2.59 -17.40 -17.42
N ALA A 242 -3.30 -16.86 -16.46
CA ALA A 242 -4.73 -16.60 -16.57
C ALA A 242 -5.09 -15.28 -17.28
N GLY A 243 -4.12 -14.45 -17.63
CA GLY A 243 -4.30 -13.18 -18.35
C GLY A 243 -4.10 -11.92 -17.51
N GLY A 244 -3.65 -12.06 -16.27
CA GLY A 244 -3.20 -10.94 -15.43
C GLY A 244 -1.91 -10.32 -15.95
N SER A 245 -1.47 -9.24 -15.33
CA SER A 245 -0.21 -8.54 -15.66
C SER A 245 0.53 -8.22 -14.36
N ALA A 246 1.43 -9.11 -13.94
CA ALA A 246 2.22 -8.98 -12.73
C ALA A 246 3.72 -8.95 -13.04
N THR A 247 4.44 -8.01 -12.43
CA THR A 247 5.90 -8.00 -12.42
C THR A 247 6.40 -8.45 -11.06
N LEU A 248 7.00 -9.63 -10.95
CA LEU A 248 7.62 -10.10 -9.73
C LEU A 248 9.03 -9.55 -9.58
N LYS A 249 9.29 -8.82 -8.50
CA LYS A 249 10.62 -8.46 -8.02
C LYS A 249 10.96 -9.33 -6.82
N ALA A 250 11.72 -10.39 -7.06
CA ALA A 250 12.36 -11.17 -6.00
C ALA A 250 13.50 -10.34 -5.42
N LEU A 251 13.38 -9.94 -4.17
CA LEU A 251 14.36 -9.14 -3.45
C LEU A 251 15.25 -10.06 -2.61
N GLY A 252 16.46 -9.63 -2.32
CA GLY A 252 17.36 -10.36 -1.42
C GLY A 252 16.78 -10.51 -0.01
N PRO A 253 17.48 -11.22 0.89
CA PRO A 253 16.99 -11.42 2.26
C PRO A 253 16.92 -10.10 3.02
N PHE A 254 15.93 -9.96 3.89
CA PHE A 254 15.71 -8.79 4.72
C PHE A 254 15.64 -9.16 6.20
N GLY A 255 16.56 -8.65 7.01
CA GLY A 255 16.57 -8.88 8.46
C GLY A 255 16.46 -10.35 8.84
N SER A 256 15.77 -10.64 9.93
CA SER A 256 15.46 -12.00 10.35
C SER A 256 14.26 -12.61 9.63
N ASP A 257 13.40 -11.78 9.04
CA ASP A 257 12.20 -12.21 8.31
C ASP A 257 11.82 -11.17 7.24
N GLY A 258 11.90 -11.56 5.99
CA GLY A 258 11.57 -10.74 4.83
C GLY A 258 10.13 -10.26 4.77
N HIS A 259 9.22 -10.93 5.48
CA HIS A 259 7.81 -10.54 5.55
C HIS A 259 7.59 -9.13 6.12
N ASN A 260 8.53 -8.67 6.95
CA ASN A 260 8.46 -7.37 7.62
C ASN A 260 9.05 -6.20 6.81
N MET A 261 9.55 -6.46 5.60
CA MET A 261 10.28 -5.47 4.78
C MET A 261 9.48 -4.19 4.50
N ALA A 262 8.21 -4.31 4.15
CA ALA A 262 7.36 -3.17 3.79
C ALA A 262 7.12 -2.20 4.95
N GLY A 263 7.00 -2.72 6.18
CA GLY A 263 6.74 -1.93 7.40
C GLY A 263 7.98 -1.31 8.03
N SER A 264 9.18 -1.75 7.62
CA SER A 264 10.46 -1.33 8.23
C SER A 264 11.12 -0.18 7.47
N SER A 265 11.74 0.75 8.20
CA SER A 265 12.55 1.82 7.61
C SER A 265 13.80 1.28 6.90
N SER A 266 14.40 0.22 7.41
CA SER A 266 15.55 -0.45 6.79
C SER A 266 15.18 -1.21 5.50
N GLY A 267 13.90 -1.46 5.24
CA GLY A 267 13.42 -2.05 3.97
C GLY A 267 13.35 -1.06 2.82
N VAL A 268 13.29 0.24 3.11
CA VAL A 268 13.13 1.30 2.08
C VAL A 268 14.17 1.19 0.94
N PRO A 269 15.47 1.00 1.19
CA PRO A 269 16.46 0.85 0.11
C PRO A 269 16.18 -0.32 -0.83
N MET A 270 15.52 -1.37 -0.35
CA MET A 270 15.25 -2.57 -1.17
C MET A 270 14.06 -2.37 -2.11
N TRP A 271 13.00 -1.73 -1.65
CA TRP A 271 11.76 -1.64 -2.41
C TRP A 271 11.56 -0.29 -3.13
N SER A 272 12.18 0.79 -2.68
CA SER A 272 11.88 2.15 -3.20
C SER A 272 12.25 2.35 -4.66
N GLY A 273 13.36 1.78 -5.14
CA GLY A 273 13.75 1.78 -6.54
C GLY A 273 12.74 1.08 -7.44
N PRO A 274 12.47 -0.23 -7.21
CA PRO A 274 11.44 -0.97 -7.95
C PRO A 274 10.06 -0.30 -7.95
N VAL A 275 9.63 0.28 -6.83
CA VAL A 275 8.35 1.01 -6.76
C VAL A 275 8.40 2.28 -7.60
N ALA A 276 9.49 3.05 -7.56
CA ALA A 276 9.64 4.26 -8.38
C ALA A 276 9.64 3.95 -9.88
N GLU A 277 10.33 2.91 -10.31
CA GLU A 277 10.34 2.41 -11.69
C GLU A 277 8.92 2.04 -12.16
N PHE A 278 8.21 1.26 -11.34
CA PHE A 278 6.84 0.84 -11.62
C PHE A 278 5.91 2.05 -11.76
N LEU A 279 5.92 3.00 -10.82
CA LEU A 279 5.09 4.20 -10.90
C LEU A 279 5.40 5.06 -12.15
N THR A 280 6.65 5.04 -12.60
CA THR A 280 7.05 5.75 -13.83
C THR A 280 6.52 5.06 -15.09
N SER A 281 6.40 3.73 -15.10
CA SER A 281 5.87 2.95 -16.21
C SER A 281 4.35 3.07 -16.41
N LEU A 282 3.63 3.57 -15.41
CA LEU A 282 2.17 3.77 -15.44
C LEU A 282 1.70 5.07 -16.16
N LYS A 283 2.60 5.76 -16.81
CA LYS A 283 2.32 7.04 -17.49
C LYS A 283 1.71 6.84 -18.87
#